data_02fbe99c35cda03c0325fe96379ba0b0
#
_entry.id   02fbe99c35cda03c0325fe96379ba0b0
#
_cell.length_a   1.000
_cell.length_b   1.000
_cell.length_c   1.000
_cell.angle_alpha   90.00
_cell.angle_beta   90.00
_cell.angle_gamma   90.00
#
_symmetry.space_group_name_H-M   'P 1'
#
loop_
_entity.id
_entity.type
_entity.pdbx_description
1 polymer ?
#
loop_
_entity_poly.entity_id
_entity_poly.type
_entity_poly.pdbx_seq_one_letter_code
_entity_poly.pdbx_strand_id
1 'polypeptide(L)'
;NIILDPILIFGLAFFPKMGISGAAIATGVGQLISLAVYLAFYFRGPVPVKLEARYKIPGGNTMKKLYGIGIPAILNLALPSVMIFVLNGLLAQYSRSYVVILGIYYKLQTFLYFPASGIIQGMRPVIGYNFGAGERERVGKIYKITLAMAGVIMAAGTVLCLTISNTLIGAFTDNAETIAAGGAALRIISAGFIVSTVSVTASGALEGIGMGVQSLVISLLRYIVVILPSAFILCHLFGGGAVWNAFWITEFAAAVVAEIVYRGTIKRTMPKPR
;
A
#
# COMPACT_ATOMS: atom_id res chain seq x y z
N ASN A 1 2.53 -8.88 -20.22
CA ASN A 1 2.18 -7.53 -20.70
C ASN A 1 3.38 -6.80 -21.30
N ILE A 2 4.56 -6.80 -20.64
CA ILE A 2 5.77 -6.10 -21.15
C ILE A 2 6.09 -6.45 -22.60
N ILE A 3 5.82 -7.67 -23.03
CA ILE A 3 6.06 -8.15 -24.41
C ILE A 3 4.84 -7.85 -25.30
N LEU A 4 3.63 -8.15 -24.82
CA LEU A 4 2.42 -8.04 -25.63
C LEU A 4 1.96 -6.58 -25.86
N ASP A 5 2.14 -5.70 -24.87
CA ASP A 5 1.75 -4.28 -25.00
C ASP A 5 2.44 -3.61 -26.19
N PRO A 6 3.78 -3.62 -26.34
CA PRO A 6 4.40 -3.02 -27.52
C PRO A 6 3.94 -3.66 -28.84
N ILE A 7 3.76 -4.98 -28.86
CA ILE A 7 3.37 -5.68 -30.09
C ILE A 7 1.96 -5.25 -30.54
N LEU A 8 0.99 -5.23 -29.64
CA LEU A 8 -0.40 -4.94 -29.99
C LEU A 8 -0.71 -3.43 -30.06
N ILE A 9 -0.03 -2.59 -29.25
CA ILE A 9 -0.22 -1.13 -29.30
C ILE A 9 0.34 -0.55 -30.58
N PHE A 10 1.58 -0.90 -30.92
CA PHE A 10 2.27 -0.32 -32.08
C PHE A 10 2.09 -1.12 -33.37
N GLY A 11 1.52 -2.33 -33.30
CA GLY A 11 1.34 -3.20 -34.44
C GLY A 11 2.67 -3.80 -34.95
N LEU A 12 3.46 -4.33 -34.03
CA LEU A 12 4.73 -4.98 -34.37
C LEU A 12 4.53 -6.42 -34.86
N ALA A 13 5.44 -6.91 -35.67
CA ALA A 13 5.39 -8.21 -36.31
C ALA A 13 4.17 -8.33 -37.25
N PHE A 14 3.29 -9.29 -37.03
CA PHE A 14 2.12 -9.59 -37.90
C PHE A 14 0.79 -9.01 -37.36
N PHE A 15 0.85 -8.23 -36.28
CA PHE A 15 -0.35 -7.70 -35.64
C PHE A 15 -0.69 -6.29 -36.16
N PRO A 16 -1.99 -5.96 -36.38
CA PRO A 16 -2.40 -4.62 -36.72
C PRO A 16 -2.18 -3.68 -35.53
N LYS A 17 -1.92 -2.39 -35.81
CA LYS A 17 -1.83 -1.35 -34.78
C LYS A 17 -3.19 -1.14 -34.10
N MET A 18 -3.32 -1.57 -32.85
CA MET A 18 -4.59 -1.54 -32.11
C MET A 18 -4.67 -0.41 -31.07
N GLY A 19 -3.57 0.29 -30.79
CA GLY A 19 -3.56 1.38 -29.82
C GLY A 19 -4.05 0.95 -28.43
N ILE A 20 -4.99 1.71 -27.85
CA ILE A 20 -5.54 1.45 -26.50
C ILE A 20 -6.24 0.09 -26.42
N SER A 21 -6.94 -0.34 -27.47
CA SER A 21 -7.58 -1.67 -27.53
C SER A 21 -6.54 -2.79 -27.46
N GLY A 22 -5.35 -2.57 -28.08
CA GLY A 22 -4.23 -3.50 -28.01
C GLY A 22 -3.72 -3.69 -26.57
N ALA A 23 -3.61 -2.62 -25.81
CA ALA A 23 -3.22 -2.67 -24.38
C ALA A 23 -4.24 -3.46 -23.55
N ALA A 24 -5.55 -3.25 -23.80
CA ALA A 24 -6.60 -3.99 -23.10
C ALA A 24 -6.55 -5.51 -23.39
N ILE A 25 -6.35 -5.88 -24.66
CA ILE A 25 -6.21 -7.28 -25.06
C ILE A 25 -4.96 -7.90 -24.46
N ALA A 26 -3.81 -7.20 -24.51
CA ALA A 26 -2.55 -7.66 -23.90
C ALA A 26 -2.71 -7.95 -22.41
N THR A 27 -3.40 -7.06 -21.68
CA THR A 27 -3.72 -7.26 -20.27
C THR A 27 -4.59 -8.49 -20.06
N GLY A 28 -5.66 -8.66 -20.83
CA GLY A 28 -6.54 -9.82 -20.74
C GLY A 28 -5.81 -11.14 -21.02
N VAL A 29 -5.00 -11.19 -22.08
CA VAL A 29 -4.18 -12.35 -22.42
C VAL A 29 -3.16 -12.65 -21.32
N GLY A 30 -2.49 -11.64 -20.76
CA GLY A 30 -1.56 -11.80 -19.66
C GLY A 30 -2.22 -12.41 -18.40
N GLN A 31 -3.43 -11.98 -18.09
CA GLN A 31 -4.22 -12.55 -16.98
C GLN A 31 -4.63 -14.00 -17.24
N LEU A 32 -5.05 -14.33 -18.46
CA LEU A 32 -5.39 -15.71 -18.85
C LEU A 32 -4.18 -16.64 -18.76
N ILE A 33 -3.01 -16.18 -19.23
CA ILE A 33 -1.75 -16.96 -19.11
C ILE A 33 -1.41 -17.18 -17.63
N SER A 34 -1.51 -16.15 -16.80
CA SER A 34 -1.27 -16.26 -15.36
C SER A 34 -2.22 -17.28 -14.72
N LEU A 35 -3.51 -17.22 -15.05
CA LEU A 35 -4.48 -18.20 -14.57
C LEU A 35 -4.14 -19.62 -15.01
N ALA A 36 -3.78 -19.81 -16.27
CA ALA A 36 -3.39 -21.13 -16.80
C ALA A 36 -2.15 -21.70 -16.08
N VAL A 37 -1.16 -20.85 -15.80
CA VAL A 37 0.03 -21.24 -15.03
C VAL A 37 -0.34 -21.63 -13.60
N TYR A 38 -1.17 -20.84 -12.91
CA TYR A 38 -1.65 -21.18 -11.56
C TYR A 38 -2.42 -22.51 -11.54
N LEU A 39 -3.31 -22.74 -12.50
CA LEU A 39 -4.05 -23.99 -12.60
C LEU A 39 -3.13 -25.18 -12.88
N ALA A 40 -2.14 -24.99 -13.76
CA ALA A 40 -1.14 -26.02 -14.04
C ALA A 40 -0.34 -26.43 -12.79
N PHE A 41 0.10 -25.44 -12.00
CA PHE A 41 0.77 -25.72 -10.72
C PHE A 41 -0.17 -26.36 -9.71
N TYR A 42 -1.43 -25.91 -9.64
CA TYR A 42 -2.42 -26.46 -8.73
C TYR A 42 -2.70 -27.95 -9.03
N PHE A 43 -2.91 -28.30 -10.28
CA PHE A 43 -3.23 -29.70 -10.65
C PHE A 43 -2.04 -30.64 -10.67
N ARG A 44 -0.80 -30.13 -10.88
CA ARG A 44 0.42 -30.92 -10.92
C ARG A 44 1.20 -30.93 -9.61
N GLY A 45 1.02 -29.92 -8.76
CA GLY A 45 1.77 -29.78 -7.51
C GLY A 45 1.11 -30.50 -6.33
N PRO A 46 1.90 -30.85 -5.29
CA PRO A 46 1.38 -31.42 -4.05
C PRO A 46 0.72 -30.34 -3.19
N VAL A 47 -0.39 -29.74 -3.67
CA VAL A 47 -1.10 -28.71 -2.94
C VAL A 47 -1.96 -29.36 -1.85
N PRO A 48 -1.82 -28.98 -0.56
CA PRO A 48 -2.54 -29.59 0.56
C PRO A 48 -4.04 -29.29 0.54
N VAL A 49 -4.46 -28.20 -0.12
CA VAL A 49 -5.86 -27.82 -0.21
C VAL A 49 -6.41 -28.19 -1.57
N LYS A 50 -7.39 -29.08 -1.62
CA LYS A 50 -8.07 -29.52 -2.85
C LYS A 50 -9.43 -28.89 -3.02
N LEU A 51 -9.77 -28.48 -4.25
CA LEU A 51 -11.11 -28.01 -4.60
C LEU A 51 -12.04 -29.23 -4.72
N GLU A 52 -12.95 -29.38 -3.78
CA GLU A 52 -13.97 -30.45 -3.79
C GLU A 52 -15.36 -29.86 -3.98
N ALA A 53 -16.14 -30.48 -4.87
CA ALA A 53 -17.47 -30.00 -5.21
C ALA A 53 -18.45 -29.97 -4.02
N ARG A 54 -18.22 -30.82 -3.02
CA ARG A 54 -19.08 -30.88 -1.82
C ARG A 54 -18.97 -29.64 -0.91
N TYR A 55 -17.89 -28.85 -1.05
CA TYR A 55 -17.68 -27.64 -0.25
C TYR A 55 -18.03 -26.35 -1.00
N LYS A 56 -18.87 -26.41 -2.02
CA LYS A 56 -19.28 -25.23 -2.83
C LYS A 56 -20.00 -24.16 -2.02
N ILE A 57 -20.75 -24.57 -0.99
CA ILE A 57 -21.53 -23.67 -0.14
C ILE A 57 -20.92 -23.69 1.24
N PRO A 58 -20.21 -22.64 1.66
CA PRO A 58 -19.65 -22.57 3.00
C PRO A 58 -20.76 -22.41 4.03
N GLY A 59 -20.67 -23.13 5.15
CA GLY A 59 -21.58 -22.97 6.28
C GLY A 59 -21.53 -21.55 6.87
N GLY A 60 -22.63 -21.09 7.48
CA GLY A 60 -22.78 -19.72 7.99
C GLY A 60 -21.64 -19.25 8.91
N ASN A 61 -21.08 -20.15 9.71
CA ASN A 61 -19.97 -19.82 10.60
C ASN A 61 -18.65 -19.56 9.83
N THR A 62 -18.43 -20.28 8.72
CA THR A 62 -17.30 -20.06 7.82
C THR A 62 -17.45 -18.73 7.08
N MET A 63 -18.66 -18.41 6.61
CA MET A 63 -18.98 -17.13 6.00
C MET A 63 -18.73 -15.96 6.94
N LYS A 64 -19.19 -16.06 8.20
CA LYS A 64 -18.95 -15.01 9.21
C LYS A 64 -17.45 -14.76 9.43
N LYS A 65 -16.64 -15.81 9.50
CA LYS A 65 -15.18 -15.68 9.61
C LYS A 65 -14.56 -15.07 8.36
N LEU A 66 -14.99 -15.50 7.18
CA LEU A 66 -14.51 -15.00 5.89
C LEU A 66 -14.77 -13.50 5.74
N TYR A 67 -16.02 -13.06 5.97
CA TYR A 67 -16.38 -11.65 5.90
C TYR A 67 -15.79 -10.82 7.04
N GLY A 68 -15.58 -11.39 8.21
CA GLY A 68 -14.91 -10.74 9.34
C GLY A 68 -13.46 -10.34 9.03
N ILE A 69 -12.80 -11.03 8.10
CA ILE A 69 -11.46 -10.68 7.62
C ILE A 69 -11.54 -9.92 6.28
N GLY A 70 -12.43 -10.36 5.40
CA GLY A 70 -12.54 -9.83 4.03
C GLY A 70 -13.03 -8.39 3.98
N ILE A 71 -14.05 -8.02 4.76
CA ILE A 71 -14.57 -6.64 4.77
C ILE A 71 -13.49 -5.63 5.23
N PRO A 72 -12.79 -5.83 6.36
CA PRO A 72 -11.67 -4.98 6.71
C PRO A 72 -10.58 -4.89 5.62
N ALA A 73 -10.27 -5.99 4.97
CA ALA A 73 -9.28 -6.01 3.89
C ALA A 73 -9.73 -5.20 2.67
N ILE A 74 -11.00 -5.31 2.25
CA ILE A 74 -11.57 -4.51 1.17
C ILE A 74 -11.51 -3.01 1.51
N LEU A 75 -11.92 -2.65 2.72
CA LEU A 75 -11.86 -1.26 3.17
C LEU A 75 -10.43 -0.73 3.21
N ASN A 76 -9.46 -1.51 3.71
CA ASN A 76 -8.04 -1.14 3.70
C ASN A 76 -7.52 -0.82 2.29
N LEU A 77 -7.97 -1.55 1.28
CA LEU A 77 -7.59 -1.30 -0.12
C LEU A 77 -8.32 -0.09 -0.73
N ALA A 78 -9.54 0.23 -0.26
CA ALA A 78 -10.35 1.33 -0.78
C ALA A 78 -10.00 2.69 -0.15
N LEU A 79 -9.58 2.72 1.11
CA LEU A 79 -9.31 3.96 1.86
C LEU A 79 -8.33 4.92 1.17
N PRO A 80 -7.20 4.47 0.58
CA PRO A 80 -6.30 5.36 -0.16
C PRO A 80 -7.00 6.08 -1.32
N SER A 81 -7.89 5.39 -2.03
CA SER A 81 -8.63 5.99 -3.16
C SER A 81 -9.59 7.07 -2.69
N VAL A 82 -10.28 6.85 -1.56
CA VAL A 82 -11.17 7.87 -0.93
C VAL A 82 -10.36 9.10 -0.52
N MET A 83 -9.21 8.89 0.12
CA MET A 83 -8.30 9.98 0.51
C MET A 83 -7.84 10.78 -0.72
N ILE A 84 -7.38 10.12 -1.77
CA ILE A 84 -6.92 10.77 -3.00
C ILE A 84 -8.06 11.58 -3.64
N PHE A 85 -9.27 11.03 -3.68
CA PHE A 85 -10.45 11.72 -4.22
C PHE A 85 -10.73 13.02 -3.45
N VAL A 86 -10.76 12.97 -2.12
CA VAL A 86 -11.02 14.15 -1.27
C VAL A 86 -9.90 15.18 -1.38
N LEU A 87 -8.63 14.74 -1.33
CA LEU A 87 -7.49 15.64 -1.48
C LEU A 87 -7.44 16.32 -2.86
N ASN A 88 -7.78 15.61 -3.93
CA ASN A 88 -7.89 16.21 -5.26
C ASN A 88 -8.97 17.30 -5.29
N GLY A 89 -10.14 17.06 -4.69
CA GLY A 89 -11.21 18.05 -4.58
C GLY A 89 -10.80 19.29 -3.78
N LEU A 90 -10.05 19.10 -2.68
CA LEU A 90 -9.50 20.19 -1.89
C LEU A 90 -8.47 21.01 -2.67
N LEU A 91 -7.48 20.34 -3.27
CA LEU A 91 -6.38 20.98 -3.97
C LEU A 91 -6.79 21.67 -5.26
N ALA A 92 -7.81 21.17 -5.94
CA ALA A 92 -8.38 21.79 -7.15
C ALA A 92 -8.91 23.21 -6.91
N GLN A 93 -9.30 23.54 -5.68
CA GLN A 93 -9.76 24.88 -5.28
C GLN A 93 -8.61 25.88 -5.20
N TYR A 94 -7.36 25.43 -5.03
CA TYR A 94 -6.19 26.29 -4.90
C TYR A 94 -5.38 26.37 -6.21
N SER A 95 -5.02 25.23 -6.82
CA SER A 95 -4.25 25.21 -8.07
C SER A 95 -4.37 23.86 -8.78
N ARG A 96 -4.46 23.92 -10.13
CA ARG A 96 -4.34 22.71 -10.96
C ARG A 96 -2.96 22.04 -10.82
N SER A 97 -1.90 22.81 -10.61
CA SER A 97 -0.56 22.27 -10.39
C SER A 97 -0.48 21.39 -9.16
N TYR A 98 -1.20 21.72 -8.08
CA TYR A 98 -1.24 20.88 -6.88
C TYR A 98 -1.90 19.52 -7.10
N VAL A 99 -2.95 19.46 -7.92
CA VAL A 99 -3.58 18.18 -8.32
C VAL A 99 -2.60 17.32 -9.13
N VAL A 100 -1.86 17.95 -10.06
CA VAL A 100 -0.83 17.25 -10.85
C VAL A 100 0.28 16.74 -9.94
N ILE A 101 0.78 17.57 -9.02
CA ILE A 101 1.82 17.19 -8.04
C ILE A 101 1.35 16.00 -7.19
N LEU A 102 0.12 16.02 -6.69
CA LEU A 102 -0.44 14.90 -5.93
C LEU A 102 -0.46 13.61 -6.75
N GLY A 103 -0.88 13.67 -8.02
CA GLY A 103 -0.88 12.54 -8.93
C GLY A 103 0.52 11.98 -9.19
N ILE A 104 1.51 12.84 -9.42
CA ILE A 104 2.92 12.44 -9.60
C ILE A 104 3.46 11.82 -8.31
N TYR A 105 3.19 12.44 -7.16
CA TYR A 105 3.59 11.91 -5.85
C TYR A 105 3.11 10.47 -5.65
N TYR A 106 1.83 10.17 -5.92
CA TYR A 106 1.30 8.81 -5.76
C TYR A 106 1.94 7.79 -6.69
N LYS A 107 2.29 8.18 -7.91
CA LYS A 107 3.05 7.31 -8.81
C LYS A 107 4.44 7.01 -8.26
N LEU A 108 5.17 8.04 -7.82
CA LEU A 108 6.49 7.88 -7.19
C LEU A 108 6.41 7.08 -5.89
N GLN A 109 5.43 7.37 -5.04
CA GLN A 109 5.19 6.63 -3.80
C GLN A 109 5.00 5.14 -4.07
N THR A 110 4.23 4.77 -5.08
CA THR A 110 4.02 3.38 -5.46
C THR A 110 5.34 2.66 -5.73
N PHE A 111 6.23 3.26 -6.52
CA PHE A 111 7.55 2.68 -6.80
C PHE A 111 8.41 2.55 -5.54
N LEU A 112 8.43 3.57 -4.70
CA LEU A 112 9.23 3.58 -3.47
C LEU A 112 8.72 2.57 -2.43
N TYR A 113 7.40 2.39 -2.33
CA TYR A 113 6.77 1.50 -1.36
C TYR A 113 6.71 0.04 -1.82
N PHE A 114 6.79 -0.26 -3.12
CA PHE A 114 6.69 -1.64 -3.61
C PHE A 114 7.70 -2.60 -2.99
N PRO A 115 9.01 -2.29 -2.89
CA PRO A 115 9.95 -3.22 -2.26
C PRO A 115 9.64 -3.45 -0.78
N ALA A 116 9.31 -2.39 -0.03
CA ALA A 116 8.92 -2.50 1.38
C ALA A 116 7.63 -3.32 1.55
N SER A 117 6.63 -3.06 0.70
CA SER A 117 5.38 -3.82 0.68
C SER A 117 5.59 -5.30 0.36
N GLY A 118 6.52 -5.62 -0.54
CA GLY A 118 6.89 -7.00 -0.86
C GLY A 118 7.43 -7.75 0.37
N ILE A 119 8.32 -7.11 1.14
CA ILE A 119 8.86 -7.68 2.39
C ILE A 119 7.74 -7.89 3.43
N ILE A 120 6.84 -6.91 3.59
CA ILE A 120 5.72 -7.00 4.51
C ILE A 120 4.73 -8.10 4.09
N GLN A 121 4.47 -8.25 2.79
CA GLN A 121 3.66 -9.35 2.27
C GLN A 121 4.27 -10.72 2.57
N GLY A 122 5.60 -10.86 2.38
CA GLY A 122 6.34 -12.07 2.74
C GLY A 122 6.35 -12.36 4.24
N MET A 123 6.30 -11.33 5.10
CA MET A 123 6.19 -11.48 6.54
C MET A 123 4.88 -12.15 6.97
N ARG A 124 3.74 -11.85 6.31
CA ARG A 124 2.40 -12.27 6.73
C ARG A 124 2.26 -13.77 6.99
N PRO A 125 2.63 -14.68 6.07
CA PRO A 125 2.52 -16.12 6.33
C PRO A 125 3.47 -16.57 7.43
N VAL A 126 4.67 -16.00 7.52
CA VAL A 126 5.69 -16.38 8.51
C VAL A 126 5.26 -15.98 9.91
N ILE A 127 4.75 -14.75 10.08
CA ILE A 127 4.26 -14.26 11.38
C ILE A 127 3.00 -15.01 11.80
N GLY A 128 2.08 -15.30 10.87
CA GLY A 128 0.86 -16.05 11.14
C GLY A 128 1.13 -17.47 11.61
N TYR A 129 2.07 -18.16 10.96
CA TYR A 129 2.50 -19.50 11.38
C TYR A 129 3.07 -19.52 12.80
N ASN A 130 4.02 -18.62 13.10
CA ASN A 130 4.62 -18.55 14.44
C ASN A 130 3.63 -18.08 15.51
N PHE A 131 2.68 -17.23 15.15
CA PHE A 131 1.58 -16.82 16.03
C PHE A 131 0.68 -18.01 16.38
N GLY A 132 0.31 -18.82 15.37
CA GLY A 132 -0.50 -20.05 15.59
C GLY A 132 0.23 -21.10 16.41
N ALA A 133 1.55 -21.17 16.34
CA ALA A 133 2.40 -22.04 17.14
C ALA A 133 2.64 -21.52 18.59
N GLY A 134 2.17 -20.32 18.94
CA GLY A 134 2.39 -19.73 20.26
C GLY A 134 3.80 -19.14 20.48
N GLU A 135 4.63 -19.08 19.44
CA GLU A 135 6.04 -18.66 19.48
C GLU A 135 6.20 -17.13 19.55
N ARG A 136 5.84 -16.55 20.70
CA ARG A 136 5.81 -15.09 20.90
C ARG A 136 7.14 -14.39 20.60
N GLU A 137 8.24 -14.98 21.02
CA GLU A 137 9.56 -14.40 20.81
C GLU A 137 9.91 -14.32 19.32
N ARG A 138 9.57 -15.37 18.55
CA ARG A 138 9.75 -15.41 17.11
C ARG A 138 8.87 -14.38 16.40
N VAL A 139 7.60 -14.24 16.79
CA VAL A 139 6.69 -13.21 16.29
C VAL A 139 7.30 -11.82 16.47
N GLY A 140 7.86 -11.52 17.66
CA GLY A 140 8.53 -10.25 17.92
C GLY A 140 9.82 -10.04 17.09
N LYS A 141 10.61 -11.10 16.89
CA LYS A 141 11.82 -11.04 16.04
C LYS A 141 11.48 -10.80 14.58
N ILE A 142 10.48 -11.53 14.03
CA ILE A 142 9.99 -11.36 12.66
C ILE A 142 9.53 -9.92 12.43
N TYR A 143 8.71 -9.38 13.32
CA TYR A 143 8.24 -7.99 13.24
C TYR A 143 9.39 -6.99 13.21
N LYS A 144 10.36 -7.10 14.14
CA LYS A 144 11.50 -6.18 14.21
C LYS A 144 12.40 -6.26 12.98
N ILE A 145 12.67 -7.46 12.47
CA ILE A 145 13.48 -7.64 11.25
C ILE A 145 12.78 -7.01 10.06
N THR A 146 11.48 -7.27 9.88
CA THR A 146 10.68 -6.67 8.80
C THR A 146 10.66 -5.15 8.89
N LEU A 147 10.46 -4.62 10.10
CA LEU A 147 10.49 -3.17 10.35
C LEU A 147 11.86 -2.56 9.98
N ALA A 148 12.95 -3.21 10.36
CA ALA A 148 14.29 -2.74 10.02
C ALA A 148 14.55 -2.78 8.50
N MET A 149 14.19 -3.87 7.82
CA MET A 149 14.35 -4.01 6.37
C MET A 149 13.51 -2.96 5.61
N ALA A 150 12.23 -2.79 5.98
CA ALA A 150 11.37 -1.76 5.41
C ALA A 150 11.91 -0.36 5.70
N GLY A 151 12.43 -0.13 6.92
CA GLY A 151 13.04 1.12 7.32
C GLY A 151 14.25 1.51 6.48
N VAL A 152 15.14 0.56 6.16
CA VAL A 152 16.29 0.79 5.27
C VAL A 152 15.83 1.20 3.87
N ILE A 153 14.82 0.53 3.31
CA ILE A 153 14.27 0.85 2.00
C ILE A 153 13.67 2.26 2.01
N MET A 154 12.89 2.59 3.04
CA MET A 154 12.24 3.90 3.14
C MET A 154 13.24 5.02 3.45
N ALA A 155 14.32 4.72 4.17
CA ALA A 155 15.45 5.65 4.35
C ALA A 155 16.13 5.96 3.01
N ALA A 156 16.40 4.94 2.19
CA ALA A 156 16.94 5.13 0.86
C ALA A 156 15.98 5.95 -0.02
N GLY A 157 14.67 5.67 0.03
CA GLY A 157 13.64 6.46 -0.64
C GLY A 157 13.60 7.91 -0.17
N THR A 158 13.74 8.15 1.13
CA THR A 158 13.82 9.51 1.71
C THR A 158 15.03 10.27 1.18
N VAL A 159 16.23 9.67 1.22
CA VAL A 159 17.45 10.27 0.68
C VAL A 159 17.27 10.63 -0.80
N LEU A 160 16.73 9.73 -1.59
CA LEU A 160 16.47 9.94 -3.00
C LEU A 160 15.50 11.12 -3.23
N CYS A 161 14.42 11.20 -2.47
CA CYS A 161 13.47 12.31 -2.55
C CYS A 161 14.07 13.65 -2.07
N LEU A 162 14.98 13.65 -1.11
CA LEU A 162 15.64 14.87 -0.65
C LEU A 162 16.68 15.38 -1.65
N THR A 163 17.42 14.48 -2.32
CA THR A 163 18.55 14.85 -3.19
C THR A 163 18.13 15.21 -4.62
N ILE A 164 17.23 14.44 -5.22
CA ILE A 164 16.85 14.59 -6.65
C ILE A 164 15.36 14.84 -6.86
N SER A 165 14.66 15.46 -5.90
CA SER A 165 13.22 15.72 -5.96
C SER A 165 12.76 16.39 -7.26
N ASN A 166 13.45 17.43 -7.72
CA ASN A 166 13.08 18.14 -8.93
C ASN A 166 13.23 17.26 -10.18
N THR A 167 14.28 16.45 -10.25
CA THR A 167 14.50 15.49 -11.35
C THR A 167 13.39 14.42 -11.36
N LEU A 168 12.99 13.93 -10.18
CA LEU A 168 11.90 12.95 -10.06
C LEU A 168 10.56 13.53 -10.55
N ILE A 169 10.24 14.75 -10.20
CA ILE A 169 9.02 15.41 -10.69
C ILE A 169 9.15 15.74 -12.19
N GLY A 170 10.31 16.22 -12.65
CA GLY A 170 10.58 16.53 -14.03
C GLY A 170 10.49 15.36 -15.01
N ALA A 171 10.59 14.11 -14.50
CA ALA A 171 10.33 12.92 -15.31
C ALA A 171 8.85 12.77 -15.73
N PHE A 172 7.93 13.54 -15.13
CA PHE A 172 6.48 13.45 -15.39
C PHE A 172 5.87 14.74 -15.96
N THR A 173 6.59 15.87 -15.93
CA THR A 173 6.09 17.15 -16.41
C THR A 173 7.26 18.06 -16.82
N ASP A 174 7.05 18.88 -17.85
CA ASP A 174 8.01 19.88 -18.33
C ASP A 174 7.73 21.29 -17.75
N ASN A 175 6.64 21.46 -16.99
CA ASN A 175 6.29 22.76 -16.43
C ASN A 175 7.20 23.11 -15.24
N ALA A 176 8.04 24.14 -15.41
CA ALA A 176 9.06 24.55 -14.44
C ALA A 176 8.47 24.92 -13.06
N GLU A 177 7.31 25.59 -13.02
CA GLU A 177 6.62 25.95 -11.79
C GLU A 177 6.13 24.70 -11.04
N THR A 178 5.54 23.75 -11.76
CA THR A 178 5.09 22.46 -11.20
C THR A 178 6.28 21.64 -10.70
N ILE A 179 7.43 21.67 -11.39
CA ILE A 179 8.65 20.98 -10.96
C ILE A 179 9.17 21.57 -9.64
N ALA A 180 9.26 22.90 -9.56
CA ALA A 180 9.74 23.57 -8.35
C ALA A 180 8.82 23.31 -7.13
N ALA A 181 7.51 23.52 -7.31
CA ALA A 181 6.53 23.28 -6.26
C ALA A 181 6.43 21.81 -5.88
N GLY A 182 6.46 20.89 -6.84
CA GLY A 182 6.43 19.45 -6.64
C GLY A 182 7.68 18.92 -5.96
N GLY A 183 8.86 19.46 -6.31
CA GLY A 183 10.11 19.14 -5.64
C GLY A 183 10.10 19.54 -4.15
N ALA A 184 9.57 20.73 -3.84
CA ALA A 184 9.38 21.17 -2.45
C ALA A 184 8.38 20.26 -1.72
N ALA A 185 7.24 19.94 -2.33
CA ALA A 185 6.24 19.02 -1.79
C ALA A 185 6.84 17.65 -1.47
N LEU A 186 7.61 17.07 -2.40
CA LEU A 186 8.21 15.75 -2.25
C LEU A 186 9.22 15.70 -1.08
N ARG A 187 10.00 16.76 -0.89
CA ARG A 187 10.92 16.87 0.26
C ARG A 187 10.16 16.90 1.60
N ILE A 188 9.07 17.67 1.67
CA ILE A 188 8.23 17.76 2.89
C ILE A 188 7.60 16.39 3.19
N ILE A 189 6.97 15.76 2.20
CA ILE A 189 6.28 14.49 2.38
C ILE A 189 7.26 13.37 2.77
N SER A 190 8.45 13.35 2.16
CA SER A 190 9.45 12.31 2.41
C SER A 190 9.96 12.24 3.85
N ALA A 191 9.80 13.32 4.63
CA ALA A 191 10.08 13.32 6.07
C ALA A 191 9.26 12.28 6.84
N GLY A 192 8.07 11.90 6.33
CA GLY A 192 7.21 10.87 6.90
C GLY A 192 7.57 9.43 6.50
N PHE A 193 8.38 9.20 5.46
CA PHE A 193 8.56 7.86 4.89
C PHE A 193 9.16 6.85 5.86
N ILE A 194 10.21 7.22 6.58
CA ILE A 194 10.85 6.32 7.57
C ILE A 194 9.84 5.97 8.67
N VAL A 195 9.10 6.95 9.16
CA VAL A 195 8.12 6.77 10.23
C VAL A 195 6.94 5.91 9.78
N SER A 196 6.54 6.02 8.51
CA SER A 196 5.45 5.22 7.92
C SER A 196 5.71 3.72 7.97
N THR A 197 6.98 3.28 8.04
CA THR A 197 7.32 1.86 8.14
C THR A 197 6.70 1.20 9.36
N VAL A 198 6.55 1.94 10.46
CA VAL A 198 5.93 1.43 11.70
C VAL A 198 4.46 1.10 11.47
N SER A 199 3.70 2.04 10.91
CA SER A 199 2.26 1.85 10.67
C SER A 199 1.98 0.76 9.64
N VAL A 200 2.76 0.72 8.54
CA VAL A 200 2.57 -0.27 7.46
C VAL A 200 2.98 -1.67 7.91
N THR A 201 4.10 -1.80 8.65
CA THR A 201 4.55 -3.10 9.17
C THR A 201 3.61 -3.62 10.24
N ALA A 202 3.13 -2.77 11.16
CA ALA A 202 2.17 -3.15 12.19
C ALA A 202 0.84 -3.61 11.57
N SER A 203 0.30 -2.87 10.59
CA SER A 203 -0.90 -3.27 9.84
C SER A 203 -0.71 -4.61 9.15
N GLY A 204 0.42 -4.80 8.44
CA GLY A 204 0.73 -6.06 7.78
C GLY A 204 0.87 -7.25 8.76
N ALA A 205 1.48 -7.02 9.92
CA ALA A 205 1.60 -8.03 10.98
C ALA A 205 0.22 -8.41 11.55
N LEU A 206 -0.63 -7.43 11.84
CA LEU A 206 -2.01 -7.64 12.32
C LEU A 206 -2.84 -8.42 11.30
N GLU A 207 -2.73 -8.11 10.03
CA GLU A 207 -3.40 -8.87 8.95
C GLU A 207 -2.86 -10.31 8.87
N GLY A 208 -1.55 -10.49 9.00
CA GLY A 208 -0.92 -11.82 8.99
C GLY A 208 -1.37 -12.74 10.13
N ILE A 209 -1.74 -12.18 11.28
CA ILE A 209 -2.29 -12.93 12.42
C ILE A 209 -3.83 -12.97 12.47
N GLY A 210 -4.49 -12.50 11.39
CA GLY A 210 -5.96 -12.52 11.27
C GLY A 210 -6.69 -11.39 12.02
N MET A 211 -5.98 -10.37 12.47
CA MET A 211 -6.54 -9.22 13.20
C MET A 211 -6.86 -8.05 12.25
N GLY A 212 -7.69 -8.31 11.22
CA GLY A 212 -8.00 -7.36 10.15
C GLY A 212 -8.71 -6.09 10.63
N VAL A 213 -9.54 -6.18 11.66
CA VAL A 213 -10.23 -5.01 12.24
C VAL A 213 -9.25 -4.03 12.86
N GLN A 214 -8.23 -4.53 13.58
CA GLN A 214 -7.19 -3.70 14.17
C GLN A 214 -6.33 -3.01 13.10
N SER A 215 -6.01 -3.71 12.01
CA SER A 215 -5.37 -3.11 10.84
C SER A 215 -6.24 -2.02 10.22
N LEU A 216 -7.54 -2.25 10.08
CA LEU A 216 -8.49 -1.26 9.55
C LEU A 216 -8.54 0.02 10.41
N VAL A 217 -8.50 -0.10 11.73
CA VAL A 217 -8.45 1.07 12.64
C VAL A 217 -7.23 1.95 12.35
N ILE A 218 -6.05 1.33 12.17
CA ILE A 218 -4.83 2.05 11.80
C ILE A 218 -4.98 2.74 10.44
N SER A 219 -5.54 2.05 9.46
CA SER A 219 -5.76 2.58 8.12
C SER A 219 -6.79 3.71 8.08
N LEU A 220 -7.90 3.59 8.82
CA LEU A 220 -8.90 4.66 8.95
C LEU A 220 -8.29 5.92 9.56
N LEU A 221 -7.50 5.75 10.61
CA LEU A 221 -6.81 6.86 11.24
C LEU A 221 -5.86 7.54 10.25
N ARG A 222 -5.06 6.76 9.52
CA ARG A 222 -4.07 7.24 8.56
C ARG A 222 -4.73 7.93 7.36
N TYR A 223 -5.73 7.31 6.73
CA TYR A 223 -6.27 7.78 5.45
C TYR A 223 -7.49 8.71 5.57
N ILE A 224 -8.14 8.77 6.73
CA ILE A 224 -9.35 9.59 6.92
C ILE A 224 -9.21 10.52 8.11
N VAL A 225 -9.01 9.97 9.32
CA VAL A 225 -9.19 10.69 10.58
C VAL A 225 -8.11 11.75 10.82
N VAL A 226 -6.86 11.51 10.39
CA VAL A 226 -5.77 12.46 10.60
C VAL A 226 -5.48 13.26 9.35
N ILE A 227 -5.28 12.61 8.19
CA ILE A 227 -4.79 13.31 7.00
C ILE A 227 -5.82 14.32 6.46
N LEU A 228 -7.11 13.95 6.38
CA LEU A 228 -8.10 14.85 5.79
C LEU A 228 -8.31 16.10 6.66
N PRO A 229 -8.60 16.00 7.97
CA PRO A 229 -8.72 17.19 8.80
C PRO A 229 -7.45 18.05 8.83
N SER A 230 -6.26 17.41 8.91
CA SER A 230 -4.98 18.13 8.87
C SER A 230 -4.80 18.88 7.55
N ALA A 231 -5.13 18.26 6.42
CA ALA A 231 -5.06 18.88 5.10
C ALA A 231 -6.01 20.09 5.01
N PHE A 232 -7.27 19.95 5.45
CA PHE A 232 -8.24 21.05 5.46
C PHE A 232 -7.78 22.20 6.34
N ILE A 233 -7.34 21.92 7.56
CA ILE A 233 -6.89 22.95 8.51
C ILE A 233 -5.66 23.69 7.96
N LEU A 234 -4.66 22.94 7.48
CA LEU A 234 -3.42 23.53 6.93
C LEU A 234 -3.70 24.37 5.69
N CYS A 235 -4.54 23.88 4.78
CA CYS A 235 -4.93 24.64 3.59
C CYS A 235 -5.67 25.92 3.94
N HIS A 236 -6.57 25.88 4.93
CA HIS A 236 -7.35 27.04 5.34
C HIS A 236 -6.50 28.12 6.05
N LEU A 237 -5.55 27.70 6.90
CA LEU A 237 -4.74 28.62 7.69
C LEU A 237 -3.52 29.16 6.94
N PHE A 238 -2.88 28.33 6.09
CA PHE A 238 -1.58 28.61 5.48
C PHE A 238 -1.59 28.55 3.95
N GLY A 239 -2.77 28.31 3.33
CA GLY A 239 -2.92 28.18 1.89
C GLY A 239 -2.61 26.76 1.37
N GLY A 240 -2.95 26.53 0.08
CA GLY A 240 -2.92 25.18 -0.53
C GLY A 240 -1.59 24.46 -0.49
N GLY A 241 -0.46 25.19 -0.53
CA GLY A 241 0.88 24.58 -0.44
C GLY A 241 1.20 23.95 0.91
N ALA A 242 0.48 24.30 1.97
CA ALA A 242 0.69 23.73 3.31
C ALA A 242 0.16 22.31 3.46
N VAL A 243 -0.68 21.82 2.51
CA VAL A 243 -1.25 20.47 2.51
C VAL A 243 -0.19 19.37 2.64
N TRP A 244 1.00 19.58 2.09
CA TRP A 244 2.07 18.58 2.09
C TRP A 244 2.56 18.23 3.50
N ASN A 245 2.38 19.14 4.45
CA ASN A 245 2.69 18.86 5.86
C ASN A 245 1.71 17.88 6.50
N ALA A 246 0.47 17.76 6.01
CA ALA A 246 -0.48 16.79 6.52
C ALA A 246 0.02 15.35 6.40
N PHE A 247 0.86 15.05 5.40
CA PHE A 247 1.38 13.70 5.17
C PHE A 247 2.30 13.24 6.30
N TRP A 248 3.36 14.00 6.62
CA TRP A 248 4.29 13.58 7.68
C TRP A 248 3.64 13.63 9.07
N ILE A 249 2.77 14.62 9.34
CA ILE A 249 1.97 14.68 10.58
C ILE A 249 1.16 13.40 10.75
N THR A 250 0.49 12.96 9.67
CA THR A 250 -0.31 11.74 9.67
C THR A 250 0.55 10.50 9.92
N GLU A 251 1.73 10.40 9.30
CA GLU A 251 2.60 9.23 9.49
C GLU A 251 3.10 9.12 10.94
N PHE A 252 3.42 10.24 11.60
CA PHE A 252 3.77 10.23 13.03
C PHE A 252 2.60 9.78 13.91
N ALA A 253 1.41 10.35 13.70
CA ALA A 253 0.23 9.96 14.46
C ALA A 253 -0.12 8.48 14.24
N ALA A 254 -0.10 8.04 12.98
CA ALA A 254 -0.38 6.65 12.61
C ALA A 254 0.65 5.67 13.19
N ALA A 255 1.94 6.03 13.20
CA ALA A 255 2.99 5.19 13.78
C ALA A 255 2.78 4.96 15.28
N VAL A 256 2.47 6.02 16.02
CA VAL A 256 2.19 5.92 17.47
C VAL A 256 1.00 4.99 17.74
N VAL A 257 -0.12 5.23 17.05
CA VAL A 257 -1.33 4.40 17.22
C VAL A 257 -1.10 2.97 16.77
N ALA A 258 -0.41 2.77 15.65
CA ALA A 258 -0.11 1.44 15.12
C ALA A 258 0.71 0.60 16.10
N GLU A 259 1.74 1.20 16.71
CA GLU A 259 2.58 0.52 17.70
C GLU A 259 1.79 0.19 18.97
N ILE A 260 0.94 1.09 19.45
CA ILE A 260 0.05 0.85 20.61
C ILE A 260 -0.91 -0.30 20.31
N VAL A 261 -1.58 -0.27 19.15
CA VAL A 261 -2.55 -1.30 18.74
C VAL A 261 -1.86 -2.64 18.57
N TYR A 262 -0.71 -2.68 17.88
CA TYR A 262 0.06 -3.91 17.68
C TYR A 262 0.52 -4.53 19.00
N ARG A 263 1.19 -3.76 19.86
CA ARG A 263 1.67 -4.24 21.17
C ARG A 263 0.51 -4.67 22.08
N GLY A 264 -0.57 -3.89 22.09
CA GLY A 264 -1.78 -4.23 22.86
C GLY A 264 -2.39 -5.54 22.39
N THR A 265 -2.49 -5.77 21.09
CA THR A 265 -3.02 -7.00 20.50
C THR A 265 -2.13 -8.19 20.83
N ILE A 266 -0.82 -8.11 20.63
CA ILE A 266 0.12 -9.19 20.94
C ILE A 266 0.11 -9.52 22.44
N LYS A 267 0.04 -8.51 23.31
CA LYS A 267 -0.03 -8.75 24.78
C LYS A 267 -1.30 -9.49 25.19
N ARG A 268 -2.42 -9.19 24.53
CA ARG A 268 -3.72 -9.83 24.82
C ARG A 268 -3.83 -11.25 24.28
N THR A 269 -3.33 -11.47 23.08
CA THR A 269 -3.48 -12.75 22.36
C THR A 269 -2.36 -13.74 22.64
N MET A 270 -1.18 -13.26 23.01
CA MET A 270 -0.01 -14.07 23.36
C MET A 270 0.58 -13.59 24.71
N PRO A 271 -0.02 -13.90 25.85
CA PRO A 271 0.54 -13.54 27.14
C PRO A 271 1.93 -14.20 27.33
N LYS A 272 2.82 -13.53 28.10
CA LYS A 272 4.11 -14.15 28.46
C LYS A 272 3.84 -15.46 29.21
N PRO A 273 4.58 -16.54 28.94
CA PRO A 273 4.57 -17.70 29.83
C PRO A 273 4.93 -17.22 31.24
N ARG A 274 4.18 -17.71 32.25
CA ARG A 274 4.43 -17.42 33.64
C ARG A 274 5.73 -18.03 34.12
#